data_5e5c34b31136d72218c5b854668b3ffc
#
_entry.id   5e5c34b31136d72218c5b854668b3ffc
#
_cell.length_a   1.000
_cell.length_b   1.000
_cell.length_c   1.000
_cell.angle_alpha   90.00
_cell.angle_beta   90.00
_cell.angle_gamma   90.00
#
_symmetry.space_group_name_H-M   'P 1'
#
loop_
_entity.id
_entity.type
_entity.pdbx_description
1 polymer ?
#
loop_
_entity_poly.entity_id
_entity_poly.type
_entity_poly.pdbx_seq_one_letter_code
_entity_poly.pdbx_strand_id
1 'polypeptide(L)'
;KVVDLGSNSLHAENDKKEYVYKVSDYDYNLTKNYHDKGIHRYEINEAVLLADVVINIPKPKTHRLAGITGAMKNFVGITYEKASLPHRAIGDKESGTGDAYDKKSILKMYMEYIDNRQTICSVKGQIVMAKLLDFLKKSLYILGVLFSGDKYRIGSWYGNDTIWRTVVDLNHIVRYANKEGNICDLPQREILNIGDMIICGEKEGPVGPSPKP
;
A
#
# COMPACT_ATOMS: atom_id res chain seq x y z
N LYS A 1 -13.01 12.81 3.98
CA LYS A 1 -12.43 13.98 3.28
C LYS A 1 -11.43 13.53 2.24
N VAL A 2 -11.54 14.02 1.01
CA VAL A 2 -10.53 13.81 -0.03
C VAL A 2 -9.47 14.91 0.08
N VAL A 3 -8.20 14.51 0.10
CA VAL A 3 -7.04 15.42 0.07
C VAL A 3 -6.22 15.06 -1.18
N ASP A 4 -5.98 16.03 -2.03
CA ASP A 4 -5.13 15.89 -3.22
C ASP A 4 -3.77 16.53 -2.96
N LEU A 5 -2.72 15.74 -3.00
CA LEU A 5 -1.35 16.23 -2.85
C LEU A 5 -0.78 16.77 -4.15
N GLY A 6 -1.31 16.35 -5.30
CA GLY A 6 -0.78 16.74 -6.61
C GLY A 6 0.75 16.59 -6.67
N SER A 7 1.45 17.66 -7.04
CA SER A 7 2.93 17.67 -7.10
C SER A 7 3.64 17.55 -5.75
N ASN A 8 2.93 17.71 -4.62
CA ASN A 8 3.49 17.52 -3.28
C ASN A 8 3.54 16.04 -2.86
N SER A 9 2.91 15.17 -3.62
CA SER A 9 3.00 13.72 -3.40
C SER A 9 4.37 13.20 -3.80
N LEU A 10 4.91 12.25 -3.03
CA LEU A 10 6.12 11.54 -3.44
C LEU A 10 5.88 10.62 -4.67
N HIS A 11 4.64 10.28 -4.96
CA HIS A 11 4.29 9.55 -6.18
C HIS A 11 4.45 10.41 -7.44
N ALA A 12 4.40 11.75 -7.36
CA ALA A 12 4.57 12.65 -8.49
C ALA A 12 5.92 12.47 -9.22
N GLU A 13 6.97 12.01 -8.51
CA GLU A 13 8.25 11.65 -9.14
C GLU A 13 8.11 10.52 -10.18
N ASN A 14 7.06 9.70 -10.06
CA ASN A 14 6.81 8.57 -10.93
C ASN A 14 5.78 8.86 -12.04
N ASP A 15 5.22 10.05 -12.12
CA ASP A 15 4.20 10.42 -13.13
C ASP A 15 4.67 10.19 -14.56
N LYS A 16 5.94 10.45 -14.83
CA LYS A 16 6.55 10.21 -16.15
C LYS A 16 6.69 8.73 -16.51
N LYS A 17 6.63 7.84 -15.52
CA LYS A 17 6.77 6.39 -15.71
C LYS A 17 5.43 5.71 -16.04
N GLU A 18 4.33 6.43 -15.94
CA GLU A 18 2.98 5.94 -16.23
C GLU A 18 2.60 4.68 -15.40
N TYR A 19 3.04 4.63 -14.15
CA TYR A 19 2.78 3.49 -13.28
C TYR A 19 1.29 3.24 -13.07
N VAL A 20 0.90 1.98 -13.14
CA VAL A 20 -0.44 1.52 -12.74
C VAL A 20 -0.37 1.04 -11.31
N TYR A 21 -0.87 1.84 -10.39
CA TYR A 21 -0.86 1.51 -8.98
C TYR A 21 -1.93 0.50 -8.60
N LYS A 22 -1.61 -0.36 -7.62
CA LYS A 22 -2.54 -1.35 -7.08
C LYS A 22 -2.46 -1.43 -5.56
N VAL A 23 -3.62 -1.53 -4.95
CA VAL A 23 -3.80 -1.96 -3.56
C VAL A 23 -4.01 -3.48 -3.52
N SER A 24 -3.53 -4.17 -2.49
CA SER A 24 -3.43 -5.64 -2.49
C SER A 24 -4.73 -6.37 -2.84
N ASP A 25 -5.85 -5.98 -2.26
CA ASP A 25 -7.13 -6.69 -2.40
C ASP A 25 -8.19 -5.85 -3.13
N TYR A 26 -7.76 -4.84 -3.89
CA TYR A 26 -8.64 -3.95 -4.65
C TYR A 26 -8.35 -4.02 -6.14
N ASP A 27 -9.38 -3.76 -6.95
CA ASP A 27 -9.21 -3.59 -8.39
C ASP A 27 -8.36 -2.34 -8.66
N TYR A 28 -7.32 -2.47 -9.47
CA TYR A 28 -6.43 -1.36 -9.80
C TYR A 28 -7.17 -0.20 -10.51
N ASN A 29 -8.27 -0.47 -11.20
CA ASN A 29 -9.10 0.58 -11.81
C ASN A 29 -9.70 1.52 -10.76
N LEU A 30 -9.99 1.04 -9.55
CA LEU A 30 -10.43 1.90 -8.45
C LEU A 30 -9.28 2.78 -7.96
N THR A 31 -8.06 2.22 -7.83
CA THR A 31 -6.87 2.97 -7.42
C THR A 31 -6.52 4.07 -8.42
N LYS A 32 -6.75 3.83 -9.71
CA LYS A 32 -6.52 4.82 -10.77
C LYS A 32 -7.36 6.09 -10.61
N ASN A 33 -8.54 6.02 -9.99
CA ASN A 33 -9.36 7.20 -9.70
C ASN A 33 -8.71 8.14 -8.67
N TYR A 34 -7.77 7.62 -7.88
CA TYR A 34 -7.06 8.37 -6.84
C TYR A 34 -5.63 8.72 -7.24
N HIS A 35 -4.97 7.84 -8.01
CA HIS A 35 -3.58 8.02 -8.43
C HIS A 35 -3.45 7.81 -9.94
N ASP A 36 -3.38 8.90 -10.67
CA ASP A 36 -3.07 8.98 -12.09
C ASP A 36 -2.19 10.23 -12.30
N LYS A 37 -1.69 10.45 -13.49
CA LYS A 37 -0.76 11.54 -13.85
C LYS A 37 -1.13 12.88 -13.21
N GLY A 38 -0.30 13.32 -12.25
CA GLY A 38 -0.47 14.59 -11.53
C GLY A 38 -1.61 14.62 -10.51
N ILE A 39 -2.32 13.51 -10.30
CA ILE A 39 -3.39 13.39 -9.31
C ILE A 39 -2.95 12.36 -8.27
N HIS A 40 -2.86 12.78 -7.00
CA HIS A 40 -2.48 11.92 -5.89
C HIS A 40 -3.40 12.16 -4.70
N ARG A 41 -4.57 11.52 -4.72
CA ARG A 41 -5.67 11.71 -3.79
C ARG A 41 -5.72 10.61 -2.74
N TYR A 42 -5.96 11.05 -1.51
CA TYR A 42 -6.22 10.16 -0.39
C TYR A 42 -7.57 10.52 0.22
N GLU A 43 -8.39 9.50 0.48
CA GLU A 43 -9.64 9.70 1.18
C GLU A 43 -9.47 9.27 2.63
N ILE A 44 -9.46 10.24 3.55
CA ILE A 44 -9.14 10.04 4.96
C ILE A 44 -10.32 10.42 5.86
N ASN A 45 -10.29 9.91 7.08
CA ASN A 45 -11.26 10.27 8.11
C ASN A 45 -11.10 11.76 8.48
N GLU A 46 -12.16 12.53 8.32
CA GLU A 46 -12.17 13.97 8.57
C GLU A 46 -11.82 14.33 10.02
N ALA A 47 -12.16 13.45 10.99
CA ALA A 47 -11.86 13.69 12.40
C ALA A 47 -10.38 13.98 12.65
N VAL A 48 -9.47 13.41 11.84
CA VAL A 48 -8.03 13.66 11.96
C VAL A 48 -7.67 15.09 11.57
N LEU A 49 -8.35 15.66 10.57
CA LEU A 49 -8.10 17.03 10.12
C LEU A 49 -8.71 18.08 11.08
N LEU A 50 -9.76 17.70 11.81
CA LEU A 50 -10.43 18.56 12.79
C LEU A 50 -9.71 18.62 14.15
N ALA A 51 -8.86 17.63 14.43
CA ALA A 51 -8.12 17.56 15.70
C ALA A 51 -6.98 18.57 15.75
N ASP A 52 -6.78 19.21 16.89
CA ASP A 52 -5.61 20.08 17.17
C ASP A 52 -4.40 19.23 17.58
N VAL A 53 -4.64 18.08 18.23
CA VAL A 53 -3.63 17.13 18.69
C VAL A 53 -4.00 15.71 18.26
N VAL A 54 -3.06 15.00 17.67
CA VAL A 54 -3.20 13.59 17.31
C VAL A 54 -2.25 12.74 18.15
N ILE A 55 -2.80 11.86 18.99
CA ILE A 55 -2.02 10.88 19.74
C ILE A 55 -2.00 9.58 18.95
N ASN A 56 -0.83 9.23 18.44
CA ASN A 56 -0.61 8.05 17.62
C ASN A 56 0.06 6.95 18.47
N ILE A 57 -0.63 5.83 18.68
CA ILE A 57 -0.19 4.73 19.53
C ILE A 57 0.05 3.47 18.67
N PRO A 58 1.19 3.38 17.96
CA PRO A 58 1.49 2.24 17.14
C PRO A 58 2.00 1.05 17.96
N LYS A 59 1.67 -0.16 17.50
CA LYS A 59 2.31 -1.40 17.94
C LYS A 59 3.32 -1.85 16.87
N PRO A 60 4.63 -1.73 17.12
CA PRO A 60 5.64 -2.09 16.12
C PRO A 60 5.59 -3.58 15.76
N LYS A 61 5.67 -3.84 14.47
CA LYS A 61 5.75 -5.20 13.92
C LYS A 61 6.35 -5.19 12.51
N THR A 62 6.86 -6.34 12.10
CA THR A 62 7.31 -6.54 10.72
C THR A 62 6.16 -6.37 9.73
N HIS A 63 6.49 -6.00 8.50
CA HIS A 63 5.53 -5.86 7.42
C HIS A 63 6.16 -6.26 6.09
N ARG A 64 5.57 -7.25 5.42
CA ARG A 64 6.18 -7.83 4.21
C ARG A 64 6.35 -6.88 3.02
N LEU A 65 5.54 -5.81 2.91
CA LEU A 65 5.69 -4.82 1.84
C LEU A 65 6.50 -3.59 2.30
N ALA A 66 6.26 -3.11 3.51
CA ALA A 66 6.84 -1.86 4.01
C ALA A 66 8.02 -2.08 4.98
N GLY A 67 8.48 -3.33 5.16
CA GLY A 67 9.53 -3.69 6.11
C GLY A 67 9.04 -3.67 7.56
N ILE A 68 8.57 -2.53 8.03
CA ILE A 68 8.07 -2.35 9.41
C ILE A 68 6.75 -1.58 9.43
N THR A 69 5.91 -1.90 10.42
CA THR A 69 4.79 -1.08 10.86
C THR A 69 5.19 -0.38 12.15
N GLY A 70 5.25 0.94 12.12
CA GLY A 70 5.58 1.79 13.26
C GLY A 70 4.73 3.06 13.21
N ALA A 71 5.19 4.14 13.84
CA ALA A 71 4.44 5.38 13.97
C ALA A 71 3.94 5.92 12.62
N MET A 72 4.82 6.04 11.63
CA MET A 72 4.45 6.58 10.32
C MET A 72 3.41 5.71 9.63
N LYS A 73 3.61 4.37 9.59
CA LYS A 73 2.70 3.47 8.91
C LYS A 73 1.36 3.30 9.64
N ASN A 74 1.28 3.62 10.92
CA ASN A 74 0.02 3.56 11.67
C ASN A 74 -1.05 4.51 11.09
N PHE A 75 -0.64 5.61 10.46
CA PHE A 75 -1.54 6.52 9.76
C PHE A 75 -2.24 5.93 8.53
N VAL A 76 -1.82 4.79 8.01
CA VAL A 76 -2.63 4.02 7.04
C VAL A 76 -4.02 3.70 7.60
N GLY A 77 -4.16 3.61 8.92
CA GLY A 77 -5.43 3.36 9.61
C GLY A 77 -6.46 4.48 9.53
N ILE A 78 -6.06 5.71 9.24
CA ILE A 78 -6.99 6.85 9.11
C ILE A 78 -7.72 6.88 7.76
N THR A 79 -7.28 6.08 6.79
CA THR A 79 -7.84 6.10 5.44
C THR A 79 -9.22 5.50 5.43
N TYR A 80 -10.19 6.24 4.90
CA TYR A 80 -11.57 5.80 4.72
C TYR A 80 -11.69 4.86 3.51
N GLU A 81 -11.25 5.33 2.33
CA GLU A 81 -11.27 4.52 1.10
C GLU A 81 -9.90 3.87 0.86
N LYS A 82 -9.86 2.55 1.02
CA LYS A 82 -8.60 1.78 0.90
C LYS A 82 -8.04 1.76 -0.53
N ALA A 83 -8.88 1.94 -1.56
CA ALA A 83 -8.43 2.02 -2.95
C ALA A 83 -7.50 3.22 -3.18
N SER A 84 -7.51 4.23 -2.30
CA SER A 84 -6.61 5.38 -2.35
C SER A 84 -5.20 5.12 -1.80
N LEU A 85 -4.86 3.88 -1.41
CA LEU A 85 -3.59 3.51 -0.78
C LEU A 85 -2.70 2.66 -1.69
N PRO A 86 -1.94 3.21 -2.63
CA PRO A 86 -1.03 2.42 -3.44
C PRO A 86 -0.10 1.54 -2.59
N HIS A 87 -0.05 0.25 -2.91
CA HIS A 87 0.83 -0.71 -2.24
C HIS A 87 2.00 -1.14 -3.12
N ARG A 88 1.81 -1.09 -4.43
CA ARG A 88 2.80 -1.37 -5.47
C ARG A 88 2.37 -0.77 -6.80
N ALA A 89 3.31 -0.59 -7.71
CA ALA A 89 3.04 -0.40 -9.13
C ALA A 89 3.12 -1.75 -9.84
N ILE A 90 2.14 -2.05 -10.71
CA ILE A 90 2.09 -3.29 -11.49
C ILE A 90 3.29 -3.35 -12.44
N GLY A 91 3.96 -4.50 -12.50
CA GLY A 91 5.10 -4.72 -13.37
C GLY A 91 6.42 -4.86 -12.61
N ASP A 92 7.51 -4.88 -13.37
CA ASP A 92 8.86 -5.12 -12.85
C ASP A 92 9.74 -3.87 -12.91
N LYS A 93 10.74 -3.86 -12.02
CA LYS A 93 11.70 -2.77 -11.93
C LYS A 93 12.68 -2.77 -13.10
N GLU A 94 13.09 -3.94 -13.57
CA GLU A 94 14.06 -4.08 -14.67
C GLU A 94 13.53 -3.45 -15.97
N SER A 95 12.26 -3.68 -16.31
CA SER A 95 11.60 -3.06 -17.46
C SER A 95 11.13 -1.62 -17.20
N GLY A 96 11.20 -1.14 -15.95
CA GLY A 96 10.72 0.19 -15.56
C GLY A 96 9.20 0.36 -15.60
N THR A 97 8.44 -0.75 -15.68
CA THR A 97 6.98 -0.74 -15.76
C THR A 97 6.30 -0.67 -14.40
N GLY A 98 7.01 -1.07 -13.33
CA GLY A 98 6.50 -1.08 -11.97
C GLY A 98 7.55 -1.41 -10.93
N ASP A 99 7.10 -1.76 -9.73
CA ASP A 99 7.94 -2.16 -8.60
C ASP A 99 7.42 -3.40 -7.87
N ALA A 100 6.50 -4.12 -8.48
CA ALA A 100 5.90 -5.31 -7.88
C ALA A 100 6.91 -6.47 -7.74
N TYR A 101 7.93 -6.53 -8.59
CA TYR A 101 9.03 -7.50 -8.55
C TYR A 101 10.27 -6.97 -9.27
N ASP A 102 11.43 -7.59 -8.99
CA ASP A 102 12.74 -7.11 -9.45
C ASP A 102 12.91 -7.27 -10.97
N LYS A 103 12.81 -8.52 -11.43
CA LYS A 103 13.11 -8.90 -12.82
C LYS A 103 11.88 -9.29 -13.59
N LYS A 104 11.90 -9.06 -14.90
CA LYS A 104 10.83 -9.50 -15.80
C LYS A 104 10.53 -10.99 -15.62
N SER A 105 9.28 -11.30 -15.33
CA SER A 105 8.82 -12.68 -15.08
C SER A 105 7.42 -12.89 -15.64
N ILE A 106 7.33 -13.72 -16.68
CA ILE A 106 6.05 -14.10 -17.27
C ILE A 106 5.13 -14.72 -16.21
N LEU A 107 5.69 -15.55 -15.33
CA LEU A 107 4.94 -16.18 -14.25
C LEU A 107 4.33 -15.14 -13.31
N LYS A 108 5.11 -14.13 -12.86
CA LYS A 108 4.60 -13.06 -11.98
C LYS A 108 3.59 -12.17 -12.69
N MET A 109 3.76 -11.89 -13.98
CA MET A 109 2.76 -11.18 -14.77
C MET A 109 1.41 -11.92 -14.78
N TYR A 110 1.42 -13.25 -15.00
CA TYR A 110 0.21 -14.07 -14.92
C TYR A 110 -0.38 -14.10 -13.52
N MET A 111 0.44 -14.17 -12.48
CA MET A 111 -0.03 -14.12 -11.10
C MET A 111 -0.70 -12.79 -10.79
N GLU A 112 -0.17 -11.65 -11.25
CA GLU A 112 -0.81 -10.33 -11.10
C GLU A 112 -2.14 -10.25 -11.82
N TYR A 113 -2.19 -10.77 -13.05
CA TYR A 113 -3.44 -10.84 -13.80
C TYR A 113 -4.50 -11.68 -13.07
N ILE A 114 -4.12 -12.85 -12.58
CA ILE A 114 -5.02 -13.75 -11.82
C ILE A 114 -5.45 -13.09 -10.51
N ASP A 115 -4.54 -12.42 -9.80
CA ASP A 115 -4.82 -11.69 -8.57
C ASP A 115 -5.89 -10.60 -8.79
N ASN A 116 -5.77 -9.83 -9.87
CA ASN A 116 -6.76 -8.83 -10.19
C ASN A 116 -8.12 -9.44 -10.59
N ARG A 117 -8.12 -10.51 -11.40
CA ARG A 117 -9.34 -11.23 -11.77
C ARG A 117 -10.03 -11.85 -10.56
N GLN A 118 -9.27 -12.42 -9.62
CA GLN A 118 -9.78 -12.94 -8.35
C GLN A 118 -10.49 -11.86 -7.55
N THR A 119 -9.86 -10.68 -7.41
CA THR A 119 -10.43 -9.53 -6.72
C THR A 119 -11.76 -9.12 -7.35
N ILE A 120 -11.81 -8.95 -8.67
CA ILE A 120 -13.04 -8.59 -9.39
C ILE A 120 -14.14 -9.64 -9.18
N CYS A 121 -13.80 -10.94 -9.26
CA CYS A 121 -14.76 -12.02 -9.01
C CYS A 121 -15.30 -12.00 -7.58
N SER A 122 -14.43 -11.72 -6.59
CA SER A 122 -14.83 -11.62 -5.18
C SER A 122 -15.82 -10.46 -4.97
N VAL A 123 -15.54 -9.29 -5.52
CA VAL A 123 -16.40 -8.11 -5.42
C VAL A 123 -17.76 -8.36 -6.10
N LYS A 124 -17.80 -9.09 -7.22
CA LYS A 124 -19.03 -9.47 -7.93
C LYS A 124 -19.78 -10.64 -7.30
N GLY A 125 -19.36 -11.16 -6.15
CA GLY A 125 -19.98 -12.30 -5.48
C GLY A 125 -19.79 -13.64 -6.20
N GLN A 126 -18.87 -13.75 -7.17
CA GLN A 126 -18.54 -14.97 -7.91
C GLN A 126 -17.59 -15.85 -7.08
N ILE A 127 -18.07 -16.33 -5.92
CA ILE A 127 -17.22 -16.97 -4.89
C ILE A 127 -16.49 -18.20 -5.41
N VAL A 128 -17.14 -19.06 -6.22
CA VAL A 128 -16.52 -20.27 -6.75
C VAL A 128 -15.34 -19.94 -7.68
N MET A 129 -15.55 -18.99 -8.60
CA MET A 129 -14.51 -18.54 -9.50
C MET A 129 -13.35 -17.87 -8.74
N ALA A 130 -13.65 -17.05 -7.74
CA ALA A 130 -12.63 -16.41 -6.90
C ALA A 130 -11.76 -17.44 -6.16
N LYS A 131 -12.37 -18.51 -5.61
CA LYS A 131 -11.63 -19.62 -4.97
C LYS A 131 -10.76 -20.39 -5.96
N LEU A 132 -11.25 -20.65 -7.16
CA LEU A 132 -10.49 -21.32 -8.21
C LEU A 132 -9.27 -20.52 -8.63
N LEU A 133 -9.45 -19.21 -8.83
CA LEU A 133 -8.35 -18.27 -9.16
C LEU A 133 -7.34 -18.17 -8.02
N ASP A 134 -7.77 -18.17 -6.76
CA ASP A 134 -6.87 -18.18 -5.60
C ASP A 134 -6.03 -19.47 -5.54
N PHE A 135 -6.66 -20.61 -5.78
CA PHE A 135 -5.96 -21.90 -5.87
C PHE A 135 -4.91 -21.87 -6.98
N LEU A 136 -5.28 -21.41 -8.18
CA LEU A 136 -4.36 -21.28 -9.31
C LEU A 136 -3.19 -20.36 -8.99
N LYS A 137 -3.44 -19.19 -8.40
CA LYS A 137 -2.41 -18.24 -7.98
C LYS A 137 -1.42 -18.87 -6.98
N LYS A 138 -1.91 -19.61 -5.99
CA LYS A 138 -1.09 -20.33 -5.01
C LYS A 138 -0.24 -21.42 -5.67
N SER A 139 -0.81 -22.17 -6.59
CA SER A 139 -0.09 -23.20 -7.34
C SER A 139 1.05 -22.61 -8.18
N LEU A 140 0.79 -21.51 -8.89
CA LEU A 140 1.81 -20.80 -9.66
C LEU A 140 2.92 -20.24 -8.76
N TYR A 141 2.58 -19.74 -7.57
CA TYR A 141 3.58 -19.30 -6.60
C TYR A 141 4.49 -20.43 -6.15
N ILE A 142 3.93 -21.60 -5.82
CA ILE A 142 4.71 -22.78 -5.42
C ILE A 142 5.63 -23.21 -6.56
N LEU A 143 5.12 -23.30 -7.78
CA LEU A 143 5.93 -23.61 -8.96
C LEU A 143 7.06 -22.59 -9.16
N GLY A 144 6.77 -21.30 -9.01
CA GLY A 144 7.77 -20.23 -9.08
C GLY A 144 8.89 -20.42 -8.07
N VAL A 145 8.55 -20.70 -6.82
CA VAL A 145 9.55 -20.97 -5.76
C VAL A 145 10.41 -22.19 -6.09
N LEU A 146 9.80 -23.27 -6.58
CA LEU A 146 10.52 -24.52 -6.91
C LEU A 146 11.46 -24.37 -8.11
N PHE A 147 11.04 -23.67 -9.16
CA PHE A 147 11.81 -23.58 -10.39
C PHE A 147 12.75 -22.38 -10.47
N SER A 148 12.42 -21.26 -9.83
CA SER A 148 13.24 -20.04 -9.89
C SER A 148 13.92 -19.67 -8.57
N GLY A 149 13.56 -20.35 -7.46
CA GLY A 149 14.04 -19.99 -6.13
C GLY A 149 13.54 -18.64 -5.61
N ASP A 150 12.69 -17.94 -6.34
CA ASP A 150 12.17 -16.64 -5.96
C ASP A 150 11.06 -16.78 -4.93
N LYS A 151 11.40 -16.51 -3.67
CA LYS A 151 10.51 -16.61 -2.52
C LYS A 151 9.64 -15.36 -2.29
N TYR A 152 9.90 -14.28 -3.02
CA TYR A 152 9.17 -13.04 -2.81
C TYR A 152 7.78 -13.11 -3.46
N ARG A 153 6.77 -12.82 -2.68
CA ARG A 153 5.43 -12.56 -3.22
C ARG A 153 5.41 -11.22 -3.94
N ILE A 154 4.47 -11.06 -4.85
CA ILE A 154 4.28 -9.82 -5.61
C ILE A 154 4.15 -8.63 -4.64
N GLY A 155 4.97 -7.62 -4.81
CA GLY A 155 5.08 -6.43 -3.96
C GLY A 155 5.86 -6.61 -2.65
N SER A 156 6.18 -7.87 -2.24
CA SER A 156 6.81 -8.18 -0.95
C SER A 156 8.33 -8.34 -1.05
N TRP A 157 9.00 -7.40 -1.67
CA TRP A 157 10.46 -7.44 -1.80
C TRP A 157 11.06 -6.08 -1.45
N TYR A 158 12.36 -6.04 -1.16
CA TYR A 158 13.05 -4.84 -0.67
C TYR A 158 13.12 -3.67 -1.65
N GLY A 159 12.83 -3.89 -2.92
CA GLY A 159 12.80 -2.86 -3.97
C GLY A 159 11.42 -2.27 -4.26
N ASN A 160 10.38 -2.61 -3.46
CA ASN A 160 9.09 -1.93 -3.53
C ASN A 160 9.26 -0.44 -3.22
N ASP A 161 9.00 0.41 -4.21
CA ASP A 161 9.18 1.87 -4.14
C ASP A 161 7.85 2.62 -3.95
N THR A 162 6.74 1.90 -3.89
CA THR A 162 5.40 2.50 -3.81
C THR A 162 4.92 2.69 -2.36
N ILE A 163 4.95 1.64 -1.55
CA ILE A 163 4.25 1.67 -0.24
C ILE A 163 4.84 2.69 0.75
N TRP A 164 6.14 2.89 0.75
CA TRP A 164 6.74 3.88 1.64
C TRP A 164 6.37 5.32 1.24
N ARG A 165 6.21 5.60 -0.06
CA ARG A 165 5.74 6.90 -0.57
C ARG A 165 4.31 7.18 -0.08
N THR A 166 3.42 6.20 -0.20
CA THR A 166 2.06 6.28 0.37
C THR A 166 2.08 6.58 1.87
N VAL A 167 2.97 5.93 2.63
CA VAL A 167 3.09 6.16 4.07
C VAL A 167 3.57 7.58 4.36
N VAL A 168 4.54 8.10 3.63
CA VAL A 168 5.04 9.47 3.82
C VAL A 168 3.99 10.50 3.41
N ASP A 169 3.29 10.29 2.30
CA ASP A 169 2.19 11.15 1.86
C ASP A 169 1.09 11.27 2.92
N LEU A 170 0.68 10.16 3.54
CA LEU A 170 -0.29 10.20 4.63
C LEU A 170 0.21 10.98 5.85
N ASN A 171 1.50 10.86 6.20
CA ASN A 171 2.09 11.65 7.26
C ASN A 171 2.15 13.14 6.92
N HIS A 172 2.41 13.47 5.65
CA HIS A 172 2.35 14.84 5.15
C HIS A 172 0.93 15.39 5.29
N ILE A 173 -0.08 14.65 4.87
CA ILE A 173 -1.49 15.04 5.03
C ILE A 173 -1.83 15.28 6.49
N VAL A 174 -1.53 14.33 7.38
CA VAL A 174 -1.86 14.46 8.81
C VAL A 174 -1.24 15.70 9.41
N ARG A 175 -0.02 16.06 9.01
CA ARG A 175 0.70 17.19 9.61
C ARG A 175 0.33 18.53 8.99
N TYR A 176 0.12 18.60 7.68
CA TYR A 176 0.06 19.86 6.93
C TYR A 176 -1.29 20.18 6.29
N ALA A 177 -2.22 19.20 6.17
CA ALA A 177 -3.53 19.51 5.64
C ALA A 177 -4.40 20.26 6.67
N ASN A 178 -5.02 21.34 6.27
CA ASN A 178 -5.98 22.07 7.09
C ASN A 178 -7.35 21.34 7.17
N LYS A 179 -8.32 21.93 7.86
CA LYS A 179 -9.66 21.34 8.06
C LYS A 179 -10.42 21.15 6.76
N GLU A 180 -10.14 21.95 5.74
CA GLU A 180 -10.71 21.88 4.40
C GLU A 180 -10.03 20.81 3.53
N GLY A 181 -8.85 20.31 3.94
CA GLY A 181 -8.05 19.33 3.21
C GLY A 181 -7.01 19.95 2.28
N ASN A 182 -6.74 21.24 2.38
CA ASN A 182 -5.69 21.91 1.62
C ASN A 182 -4.35 21.79 2.36
N ILE A 183 -3.28 21.52 1.62
CA ILE A 183 -1.92 21.47 2.19
C ILE A 183 -1.41 22.88 2.45
N CYS A 184 -0.88 23.10 3.65
CA CYS A 184 -0.32 24.35 4.13
C CYS A 184 1.20 24.24 4.33
N ASP A 185 1.90 25.37 4.32
CA ASP A 185 3.35 25.42 4.56
C ASP A 185 3.72 25.15 6.03
N LEU A 186 2.82 25.49 6.96
CA LEU A 186 3.01 25.28 8.38
C LEU A 186 2.22 24.08 8.90
N PRO A 187 2.76 23.36 9.91
CA PRO A 187 2.02 22.28 10.58
C PRO A 187 0.68 22.76 11.12
N GLN A 188 -0.36 22.00 10.86
CA GLN A 188 -1.74 22.34 11.24
C GLN A 188 -2.16 21.71 12.58
N ARG A 189 -1.38 20.76 13.09
CA ARG A 189 -1.63 20.08 14.37
C ARG A 189 -0.38 19.47 14.97
N GLU A 190 -0.46 19.25 16.28
CA GLU A 190 0.59 18.52 17.00
C GLU A 190 0.38 17.02 16.87
N ILE A 191 1.49 16.27 16.76
CA ILE A 191 1.48 14.81 16.68
C ILE A 191 2.38 14.24 17.75
N LEU A 192 1.80 13.47 18.68
CA LEU A 192 2.51 12.72 19.69
C LEU A 192 2.53 11.23 19.33
N ASN A 193 3.70 10.62 19.23
CA ASN A 193 3.85 9.19 18.95
C ASN A 193 4.28 8.45 20.22
N ILE A 194 3.48 7.47 20.64
CA ILE A 194 3.76 6.62 21.81
C ILE A 194 3.74 5.17 21.35
N GLY A 195 4.92 4.54 21.20
CA GLY A 195 5.02 3.15 20.75
C GLY A 195 4.74 2.15 21.87
N ASP A 196 3.75 1.27 21.68
CA ASP A 196 3.60 0.08 22.54
C ASP A 196 4.60 -0.99 22.09
N MET A 197 5.71 -1.12 22.82
CA MET A 197 6.80 -2.05 22.52
C MET A 197 6.96 -3.16 23.56
N ILE A 198 5.99 -3.36 24.45
CA ILE A 198 6.03 -4.42 25.47
C ILE A 198 6.09 -5.80 24.79
N ILE A 199 5.22 -5.99 23.77
CA ILE A 199 5.26 -7.17 22.89
C ILE A 199 5.18 -6.68 21.46
N CYS A 200 6.26 -6.83 20.71
CA CYS A 200 6.32 -6.51 19.29
C CYS A 200 5.93 -7.71 18.42
N GLY A 201 5.74 -7.49 17.13
CA GLY A 201 5.49 -8.56 16.17
C GLY A 201 6.67 -8.77 15.23
N GLU A 202 7.15 -10.00 15.08
CA GLU A 202 8.19 -10.36 14.10
C GLU A 202 7.72 -11.38 13.07
N LYS A 203 8.55 -11.69 12.07
CA LYS A 203 8.32 -12.65 10.96
C LYS A 203 7.24 -12.20 9.98
N GLU A 204 6.18 -12.99 9.77
CA GLU A 204 5.16 -12.82 8.72
C GLU A 204 4.10 -11.74 9.07
N GLY A 205 4.54 -10.50 9.28
CA GLY A 205 3.62 -9.37 9.48
C GLY A 205 2.99 -8.86 8.17
N PRO A 206 1.91 -8.06 8.27
CA PRO A 206 1.33 -7.53 9.51
C PRO A 206 0.22 -8.40 10.13
N VAL A 207 -0.29 -9.43 9.42
CA VAL A 207 -1.49 -10.18 9.82
C VAL A 207 -1.17 -11.35 10.75
N GLY A 208 -0.04 -12.02 10.51
CA GLY A 208 0.39 -13.18 11.27
C GLY A 208 1.77 -13.04 11.90
N PRO A 209 2.12 -11.91 12.55
CA PRO A 209 3.41 -11.79 13.21
C PRO A 209 3.48 -12.72 14.43
N SER A 210 4.67 -13.25 14.70
CA SER A 210 4.94 -13.93 15.95
C SER A 210 5.19 -12.89 17.06
N PRO A 211 4.65 -13.08 18.27
CA PRO A 211 4.93 -12.18 19.38
C PRO A 211 6.41 -12.24 19.76
N LYS A 212 6.99 -11.09 20.08
CA LYS A 212 8.37 -10.94 20.54
C LYS A 212 8.40 -9.92 21.68
N PRO A 213 8.81 -10.32 22.91
CA PRO A 213 9.04 -9.40 24.03
C PRO A 213 10.16 -8.41 23.73
#